data_7d03bbe10310b478007d928f4d55ab78
#
_entry.id   7d03bbe10310b478007d928f4d55ab78
#
_cell.length_a   1.000
_cell.length_b   1.000
_cell.length_c   1.000
_cell.angle_alpha   90.00
_cell.angle_beta   90.00
_cell.angle_gamma   90.00
#
_symmetry.space_group_name_H-M   'P 1'
#
loop_
_entity.id
_entity.type
_entity.pdbx_description
1 polymer ?
#
loop_
_entity_poly.entity_id
_entity_poly.type
_entity_poly.pdbx_seq_one_letter_code
_entity_poly.pdbx_strand_id
1 'polypeptide(L)'
;MSHTVTISDGLIPVAGRPRPAPQPVEFTPRHPLRSASIILVVLTAFAAVGGQLMRLAAKHEGAADISISAPIATGVSRPDLVDRNGRLLASDVEMPSLYADPLLIVDRDETVEKLRTVFPDLDDRALLETLGDRTRRFEWIRRGLSPGIAQNVHNLGLPGLAFRPELKRAYPAGRLAGHVLGGVNVDNRAVAGIEQYLDVHGLVDPVFGAQPSTRPPVALALDVRVQHALEHELLEAVKTYRAKGAGGVVLDVETGEVVASASLPRIDPAHPQAAPRPDEIDRMSAGTYELGSIFKLMTVAMALDSGMVTPESMIDVSQPLKVGRFEIKDHHGGAAKLSVRDVFIKSSNVGSGQLALQAGAERQHAFLASLGLSDRMHTEAGAVAAPLLPKTWGEIETITIGFGHGLAVAPLQFAAAAAAIVNGGEYVAPTFLKRSAGAHIGRRRVVSEATSAALREMMRANVEERGGTGRRAAVDGYAVGGKTGTAEIAVRGRYDHNAVIASFLGAFPIDKPRYLTLVMVFRPSRTEASAGEITASHTAAPVTRKLISRIAPLLGVAPQKMASGVL
;
A
#
# COMPACT_ATOMS: atom_id res chain seq x y z
N MET A 1 -59.64 8.77 -2.55
CA MET A 1 -60.60 9.64 -1.83
C MET A 1 -59.85 10.87 -1.37
N SER A 2 -60.23 11.97 -1.97
CA SER A 2 -59.72 13.33 -1.73
C SER A 2 -60.08 13.84 -0.35
N HIS A 3 -59.23 14.68 0.23
CA HIS A 3 -59.72 15.91 0.89
C HIS A 3 -58.59 16.96 0.87
N THR A 4 -58.76 17.86 -0.08
CA THR A 4 -58.17 19.19 -0.14
C THR A 4 -58.93 20.07 0.83
N VAL A 5 -58.25 20.89 1.65
CA VAL A 5 -58.85 22.02 2.34
C VAL A 5 -58.05 23.26 1.96
N THR A 6 -58.70 24.07 1.15
CA THR A 6 -58.34 25.45 0.81
C THR A 6 -58.97 26.37 1.82
N ILE A 7 -58.25 27.34 2.39
CA ILE A 7 -58.84 28.52 3.02
C ILE A 7 -58.15 29.76 2.46
N SER A 8 -58.96 30.60 1.84
CA SER A 8 -58.66 31.87 1.22
C SER A 8 -58.80 33.04 2.21
N ASP A 9 -58.01 34.04 1.96
CA ASP A 9 -58.29 35.49 2.09
C ASP A 9 -58.53 36.16 3.46
N GLY A 10 -57.70 37.20 3.68
CA GLY A 10 -57.97 38.22 4.67
C GLY A 10 -56.80 39.21 4.89
N LEU A 11 -56.43 39.97 3.86
CA LEU A 11 -55.56 41.14 4.01
C LEU A 11 -56.34 42.31 4.64
N ILE A 12 -55.93 42.76 5.83
CA ILE A 12 -56.24 44.06 6.38
C ILE A 12 -54.89 44.76 6.67
N PRO A 13 -54.63 45.92 6.05
CA PRO A 13 -53.41 46.66 6.34
C PRO A 13 -53.66 47.57 7.57
N VAL A 14 -52.96 47.29 8.66
CA VAL A 14 -52.83 48.16 9.80
C VAL A 14 -51.63 49.08 9.58
N ALA A 15 -51.88 50.31 9.30
CA ALA A 15 -50.87 51.37 9.25
C ALA A 15 -50.29 51.61 10.65
N GLY A 16 -49.12 51.09 10.89
CA GLY A 16 -48.32 51.36 12.09
C GLY A 16 -47.50 52.64 11.87
N ARG A 17 -47.71 53.61 12.73
CA ARG A 17 -46.92 54.87 12.79
C ARG A 17 -45.41 54.48 13.01
N PRO A 18 -44.44 55.22 12.42
CA PRO A 18 -43.02 55.01 12.64
C PRO A 18 -42.67 55.32 14.10
N ARG A 19 -42.02 54.36 14.74
CA ARG A 19 -41.38 54.56 16.05
C ARG A 19 -40.19 55.52 15.88
N PRO A 20 -40.05 56.53 16.77
CA PRO A 20 -38.88 57.39 16.75
C PRO A 20 -37.63 56.59 17.08
N ALA A 21 -36.53 56.90 16.39
CA ALA A 21 -35.22 56.34 16.62
C ALA A 21 -34.79 56.55 18.07
N PRO A 22 -34.16 55.56 18.72
CA PRO A 22 -33.64 55.72 20.06
C PRO A 22 -32.54 56.79 20.05
N GLN A 23 -32.71 57.79 20.89
CA GLN A 23 -31.71 58.81 21.12
C GLN A 23 -30.49 58.20 21.80
N PRO A 24 -29.24 58.60 21.48
CA PRO A 24 -28.07 58.13 22.19
C PRO A 24 -28.15 58.53 23.65
N VAL A 25 -28.09 57.55 24.54
CA VAL A 25 -27.99 57.76 25.99
C VAL A 25 -26.59 58.25 26.27
N GLU A 26 -26.39 59.53 26.47
CA GLU A 26 -25.17 60.09 27.03
C GLU A 26 -25.02 59.61 28.47
N PHE A 27 -24.14 58.67 28.72
CA PHE A 27 -23.71 58.25 30.03
C PHE A 27 -22.82 59.36 30.66
N THR A 28 -23.42 60.31 31.30
CA THR A 28 -22.67 61.17 32.23
C THR A 28 -22.55 60.47 33.56
N PRO A 29 -21.33 60.16 34.04
CA PRO A 29 -21.16 59.50 35.31
C PRO A 29 -21.58 60.47 36.42
N ARG A 30 -22.68 60.17 37.11
CA ARG A 30 -23.22 60.97 38.19
C ARG A 30 -22.31 61.13 39.39
N HIS A 31 -21.22 60.36 39.49
CA HIS A 31 -20.23 60.42 40.56
C HIS A 31 -18.82 60.01 40.02
N PRO A 32 -18.12 60.91 39.30
CA PRO A 32 -16.82 60.55 38.69
C PRO A 32 -15.77 60.13 39.73
N LEU A 33 -15.78 60.67 40.93
CA LEU A 33 -14.90 60.29 42.02
C LEU A 33 -15.15 58.87 42.56
N ARG A 34 -16.42 58.41 42.63
CA ARG A 34 -16.74 57.04 43.05
C ARG A 34 -16.37 56.01 42.01
N SER A 35 -16.60 56.32 40.75
CA SER A 35 -16.17 55.44 39.62
C SER A 35 -14.65 55.34 39.54
N ALA A 36 -13.93 56.43 39.69
CA ALA A 36 -12.48 56.45 39.74
C ALA A 36 -11.94 55.66 40.95
N SER A 37 -12.60 55.75 42.12
CA SER A 37 -12.19 54.97 43.31
C SER A 37 -12.39 53.46 43.10
N ILE A 38 -13.49 53.03 42.46
CA ILE A 38 -13.73 51.62 42.16
C ILE A 38 -12.68 51.08 41.18
N ILE A 39 -12.39 51.84 40.11
CA ILE A 39 -11.37 51.48 39.12
C ILE A 39 -9.99 51.36 39.81
N LEU A 40 -9.66 52.32 40.69
CA LEU A 40 -8.40 52.28 41.42
C LEU A 40 -8.29 51.04 42.33
N VAL A 41 -9.36 50.68 43.04
CA VAL A 41 -9.40 49.47 43.87
C VAL A 41 -9.22 48.20 43.05
N VAL A 42 -9.91 48.12 41.89
CA VAL A 42 -9.77 46.96 40.98
C VAL A 42 -8.34 46.87 40.43
N LEU A 43 -7.78 47.97 39.97
CA LEU A 43 -6.41 48.01 39.47
C LEU A 43 -5.38 47.63 40.56
N THR A 44 -5.59 48.11 41.79
CA THR A 44 -4.73 47.77 42.94
C THR A 44 -4.82 46.28 43.26
N ALA A 45 -6.04 45.71 43.24
CA ALA A 45 -6.23 44.26 43.44
C ALA A 45 -5.52 43.43 42.33
N PHE A 46 -5.65 43.82 41.07
CA PHE A 46 -4.93 43.17 39.98
C PHE A 46 -3.40 43.32 40.08
N ALA A 47 -2.92 44.51 40.47
CA ALA A 47 -1.51 44.75 40.72
C ALA A 47 -0.98 43.90 41.87
N ALA A 48 -1.74 43.75 42.97
CA ALA A 48 -1.40 42.89 44.10
C ALA A 48 -1.35 41.40 43.70
N VAL A 49 -2.34 40.92 42.92
CA VAL A 49 -2.35 39.56 42.41
C VAL A 49 -1.17 39.33 41.43
N GLY A 50 -0.93 40.27 40.52
CA GLY A 50 0.22 40.22 39.60
C GLY A 50 1.56 40.20 40.34
N GLY A 51 1.73 41.07 41.33
CA GLY A 51 2.92 41.07 42.20
C GLY A 51 3.11 39.79 43.00
N GLN A 52 2.00 39.22 43.47
CA GLN A 52 2.03 37.91 44.18
C GLN A 52 2.43 36.77 43.23
N LEU A 53 1.92 36.78 41.99
CA LEU A 53 2.29 35.81 40.97
C LEU A 53 3.77 35.96 40.57
N MET A 54 4.28 37.19 40.41
CA MET A 54 5.71 37.44 40.18
C MET A 54 6.56 36.95 41.35
N ARG A 55 6.13 37.22 42.57
CA ARG A 55 6.85 36.77 43.77
C ARG A 55 6.84 35.24 43.92
N LEU A 56 5.77 34.57 43.52
CA LEU A 56 5.70 33.12 43.45
C LEU A 56 6.59 32.57 42.34
N ALA A 57 6.60 33.18 41.18
CA ALA A 57 7.51 32.82 40.06
C ALA A 57 8.99 32.98 40.48
N ALA A 58 9.36 34.11 41.08
CA ALA A 58 10.74 34.34 41.55
C ALA A 58 11.16 33.43 42.73
N LYS A 59 10.23 32.97 43.56
CA LYS A 59 10.50 31.95 44.59
C LYS A 59 10.78 30.56 44.00
N HIS A 60 10.35 30.29 42.77
CA HIS A 60 10.58 29.01 42.12
C HIS A 60 11.95 28.92 41.41
N GLU A 61 12.71 30.03 41.26
CA GLU A 61 14.08 30.00 40.72
C GLU A 61 15.12 29.41 41.67
N GLY A 62 14.75 29.14 42.94
CA GLY A 62 15.65 28.55 43.94
C GLY A 62 15.20 27.24 44.55
N ALA A 63 14.06 26.71 44.14
CA ALA A 63 13.66 25.34 44.48
C ALA A 63 14.21 24.45 43.35
N ALA A 64 15.07 23.48 43.75
CA ALA A 64 15.56 22.45 42.83
C ALA A 64 14.47 22.07 41.86
N ASP A 65 14.83 22.01 40.55
CA ASP A 65 14.00 21.53 39.45
C ASP A 65 13.24 20.28 39.89
N ILE A 66 12.12 20.47 40.53
CA ILE A 66 11.07 19.48 40.51
C ILE A 66 10.53 19.62 39.11
N SER A 67 11.23 19.00 38.16
CA SER A 67 10.68 18.72 36.86
C SER A 67 9.37 17.98 37.07
N ILE A 68 8.29 18.74 37.14
CA ILE A 68 6.97 18.23 36.79
C ILE A 68 7.04 18.05 35.24
N SER A 69 7.98 17.28 34.86
CA SER A 69 8.10 16.66 33.53
C SER A 69 7.63 15.22 33.67
N ALA A 70 6.41 15.04 34.16
CA ALA A 70 5.62 14.06 33.44
C ALA A 70 5.50 14.68 32.05
N PRO A 71 6.12 14.13 31.01
CA PRO A 71 5.90 14.65 29.69
C PRO A 71 4.40 14.66 29.53
N ILE A 72 3.84 15.84 29.27
CA ILE A 72 2.47 15.94 28.77
C ILE A 72 2.58 15.14 27.48
N ALA A 73 2.27 13.83 27.55
CA ALA A 73 2.37 12.96 26.42
C ALA A 73 1.31 13.46 25.45
N THR A 74 1.73 14.30 24.52
CA THR A 74 0.98 14.59 23.33
C THR A 74 0.91 13.28 22.58
N GLY A 75 -0.18 12.54 22.74
CA GLY A 75 -0.49 11.36 21.97
C GLY A 75 -0.76 11.79 20.52
N VAL A 76 -0.73 10.85 19.63
CA VAL A 76 -1.18 11.02 18.24
C VAL A 76 -2.44 10.21 18.07
N SER A 77 -3.50 10.84 17.58
CA SER A 77 -4.75 10.19 17.20
C SER A 77 -4.83 10.09 15.68
N ARG A 78 -5.20 8.93 15.18
CA ARG A 78 -5.20 8.59 13.76
C ARG A 78 -6.61 8.26 13.29
N PRO A 79 -7.01 8.70 12.08
CA PRO A 79 -8.28 8.29 11.51
C PRO A 79 -8.31 6.78 11.28
N ASP A 80 -9.49 6.22 11.28
CA ASP A 80 -9.68 4.83 10.86
C ASP A 80 -9.23 4.64 9.41
N LEU A 81 -8.58 3.51 9.13
CA LEU A 81 -8.37 3.03 7.78
C LEU A 81 -9.43 1.99 7.45
N VAL A 82 -10.11 2.17 6.33
CA VAL A 82 -11.13 1.23 5.85
C VAL A 82 -10.82 0.78 4.43
N ASP A 83 -11.29 -0.43 4.08
CA ASP A 83 -11.22 -0.93 2.71
C ASP A 83 -12.22 -0.17 1.80
N ARG A 84 -12.20 -0.45 0.50
CA ARG A 84 -13.11 0.17 -0.46
C ARG A 84 -14.61 -0.07 -0.18
N ASN A 85 -14.94 -1.04 0.66
CA ASN A 85 -16.29 -1.42 1.06
C ASN A 85 -16.65 -0.94 2.48
N GLY A 86 -15.78 -0.15 3.13
CA GLY A 86 -15.97 0.36 4.48
C GLY A 86 -15.59 -0.63 5.60
N ARG A 87 -14.90 -1.73 5.31
CA ARG A 87 -14.43 -2.68 6.33
C ARG A 87 -13.18 -2.15 7.00
N LEU A 88 -13.14 -2.23 8.34
CA LEU A 88 -12.04 -1.70 9.14
C LEU A 88 -10.73 -2.46 8.88
N LEU A 89 -9.67 -1.71 8.61
CA LEU A 89 -8.29 -2.19 8.41
C LEU A 89 -7.37 -1.78 9.58
N ALA A 90 -7.53 -0.56 10.08
CA ALA A 90 -6.81 -0.09 11.25
C ALA A 90 -7.65 0.96 12.00
N SER A 91 -7.56 0.94 13.34
CA SER A 91 -8.26 1.87 14.22
C SER A 91 -7.45 2.12 15.49
N ASP A 92 -7.60 3.29 16.07
CA ASP A 92 -7.05 3.58 17.38
C ASP A 92 -8.00 3.06 18.47
N VAL A 93 -7.46 2.29 19.41
CA VAL A 93 -8.18 1.73 20.55
C VAL A 93 -7.57 2.26 21.83
N GLU A 94 -8.40 2.75 22.73
CA GLU A 94 -7.96 3.13 24.08
C GLU A 94 -7.57 1.89 24.86
N MET A 95 -6.34 1.88 25.38
CA MET A 95 -5.81 0.79 26.19
C MET A 95 -5.08 1.32 27.43
N PRO A 96 -5.20 0.67 28.58
CA PRO A 96 -4.46 1.04 29.77
C PRO A 96 -2.96 0.76 29.60
N SER A 97 -2.14 1.71 30.02
CA SER A 97 -0.68 1.59 30.09
C SER A 97 -0.26 1.72 31.56
N LEU A 98 0.51 0.76 32.02
CA LEU A 98 1.00 0.68 33.40
C LEU A 98 2.22 1.57 33.58
N TYR A 99 2.17 2.44 34.60
CA TYR A 99 3.32 3.21 35.03
C TYR A 99 3.51 3.09 36.55
N ALA A 100 4.71 3.38 37.01
CA ALA A 100 5.06 3.51 38.42
C ALA A 100 5.36 4.97 38.75
N ASP A 101 5.01 5.36 39.97
CA ASP A 101 5.57 6.51 40.68
C ASP A 101 6.58 5.97 41.72
N PRO A 102 7.90 5.98 41.45
CA PRO A 102 8.91 5.42 42.33
C PRO A 102 8.89 6.00 43.75
N LEU A 103 8.40 7.24 43.93
CA LEU A 103 8.28 7.84 45.27
C LEU A 103 7.22 7.14 46.12
N LEU A 104 6.18 6.59 45.52
CA LEU A 104 5.06 5.91 46.17
C LEU A 104 5.26 4.39 46.31
N ILE A 105 6.31 3.83 45.71
CA ILE A 105 6.65 2.41 45.89
C ILE A 105 7.16 2.19 47.33
N VAL A 106 6.48 1.33 48.04
CA VAL A 106 6.84 0.99 49.43
C VAL A 106 7.97 -0.01 49.48
N ASP A 107 7.81 -1.13 48.80
CA ASP A 107 8.81 -2.20 48.66
C ASP A 107 9.00 -2.51 47.17
N ARG A 108 10.21 -2.18 46.65
CA ARG A 108 10.54 -2.38 45.24
C ARG A 108 10.79 -3.84 44.92
N ASP A 109 11.37 -4.61 45.84
CA ASP A 109 11.71 -6.01 45.63
C ASP A 109 10.41 -6.83 45.54
N GLU A 110 9.47 -6.62 46.46
CA GLU A 110 8.12 -7.20 46.40
C GLU A 110 7.37 -6.77 45.14
N THR A 111 7.50 -5.50 44.74
CA THR A 111 6.84 -4.98 43.54
C THR A 111 7.33 -5.70 42.27
N VAL A 112 8.65 -5.88 42.12
CA VAL A 112 9.24 -6.59 40.98
C VAL A 112 8.85 -8.06 41.01
N GLU A 113 8.94 -8.75 42.14
CA GLU A 113 8.57 -10.16 42.30
C GLU A 113 7.10 -10.39 41.91
N LYS A 114 6.18 -9.58 42.39
CA LYS A 114 4.76 -9.69 42.05
C LYS A 114 4.47 -9.34 40.60
N LEU A 115 5.10 -8.30 40.01
CA LEU A 115 4.95 -7.94 38.61
C LEU A 115 5.42 -9.06 37.68
N ARG A 116 6.46 -9.82 38.05
CA ARG A 116 6.91 -10.99 37.28
C ARG A 116 5.86 -12.07 37.13
N THR A 117 4.95 -12.21 38.07
CA THR A 117 3.86 -13.20 37.98
C THR A 117 2.92 -12.87 36.82
N VAL A 118 2.82 -11.58 36.42
CA VAL A 118 1.99 -11.10 35.31
C VAL A 118 2.83 -10.91 34.05
N PHE A 119 4.08 -10.47 34.20
CA PHE A 119 5.02 -10.16 33.12
C PHE A 119 6.35 -10.93 33.30
N PRO A 120 6.42 -12.20 32.91
CA PRO A 120 7.64 -13.02 33.11
C PRO A 120 8.86 -12.55 32.31
N ASP A 121 8.64 -11.68 31.33
CA ASP A 121 9.65 -11.14 30.41
C ASP A 121 10.25 -9.80 30.87
N LEU A 122 9.90 -9.28 32.05
CA LEU A 122 10.50 -8.05 32.59
C LEU A 122 11.97 -8.26 32.96
N ASP A 123 12.77 -7.23 32.68
CA ASP A 123 14.15 -7.16 33.17
C ASP A 123 14.13 -6.67 34.63
N ASP A 124 14.27 -7.63 35.56
CA ASP A 124 14.23 -7.38 37.01
C ASP A 124 15.25 -6.32 37.44
N ARG A 125 16.48 -6.40 36.88
CA ARG A 125 17.56 -5.50 37.28
C ARG A 125 17.27 -4.06 36.85
N ALA A 126 16.89 -3.90 35.60
CA ALA A 126 16.54 -2.58 35.08
C ALA A 126 15.34 -1.98 35.82
N LEU A 127 14.34 -2.82 36.15
CA LEU A 127 13.15 -2.38 36.89
C LEU A 127 13.48 -2.03 38.32
N LEU A 128 14.29 -2.82 39.05
CA LEU A 128 14.74 -2.52 40.41
C LEU A 128 15.52 -1.21 40.49
N GLU A 129 16.39 -0.94 39.49
CA GLU A 129 17.13 0.31 39.41
C GLU A 129 16.19 1.51 39.21
N THR A 130 15.26 1.38 38.26
CA THR A 130 14.27 2.42 37.94
C THR A 130 13.35 2.72 39.12
N LEU A 131 12.80 1.69 39.76
CA LEU A 131 11.91 1.86 40.93
C LEU A 131 12.65 2.36 42.18
N GLY A 132 13.97 2.21 42.22
CA GLY A 132 14.83 2.74 43.31
C GLY A 132 15.13 4.22 43.22
N ASP A 133 14.95 4.83 42.05
CA ASP A 133 15.20 6.26 41.83
C ASP A 133 14.00 7.12 42.28
N ARG A 134 14.02 7.51 43.54
CA ARG A 134 12.96 8.35 44.15
C ARG A 134 12.90 9.80 43.64
N THR A 135 13.81 10.22 42.76
CA THR A 135 13.74 11.52 42.10
C THR A 135 12.76 11.50 40.93
N ARG A 136 12.45 10.34 40.41
CA ARG A 136 11.45 10.13 39.37
C ARG A 136 10.05 10.02 39.96
N ARG A 137 9.09 10.62 39.28
CA ARG A 137 7.66 10.59 39.66
C ARG A 137 6.83 9.80 38.64
N PHE A 138 7.42 9.37 37.55
CA PHE A 138 6.74 8.67 36.49
C PHE A 138 7.72 7.79 35.71
N GLU A 139 7.39 6.49 35.59
CA GLU A 139 8.17 5.57 34.78
C GLU A 139 7.24 4.51 34.14
N TRP A 140 7.32 4.33 32.83
CA TRP A 140 6.56 3.31 32.15
C TRP A 140 7.05 1.91 32.51
N ILE A 141 6.13 1.04 32.93
CA ILE A 141 6.40 -0.39 33.14
C ILE A 141 6.01 -1.20 31.90
N ARG A 142 4.77 -1.02 31.44
CA ARG A 142 4.26 -1.72 30.24
C ARG A 142 3.12 -0.91 29.63
N ARG A 143 3.21 -0.67 28.32
CA ARG A 143 2.21 0.14 27.63
C ARG A 143 1.25 -0.73 26.81
N GLY A 144 0.03 -0.26 26.60
CA GLY A 144 -1.00 -0.87 25.75
C GLY A 144 -1.44 -2.26 26.21
N LEU A 145 -1.80 -2.40 27.48
CA LEU A 145 -2.24 -3.66 28.10
C LEU A 145 -3.67 -4.01 27.69
N SER A 146 -3.94 -5.31 27.56
CA SER A 146 -5.33 -5.75 27.47
C SER A 146 -6.05 -5.51 28.82
N PRO A 147 -7.38 -5.30 28.80
CA PRO A 147 -8.14 -5.09 30.05
C PRO A 147 -7.95 -6.20 31.08
N GLY A 148 -7.85 -7.47 30.64
CA GLY A 148 -7.62 -8.61 31.54
C GLY A 148 -6.24 -8.57 32.21
N ILE A 149 -5.19 -8.19 31.47
CA ILE A 149 -3.83 -8.04 32.04
C ILE A 149 -3.82 -6.86 33.02
N ALA A 150 -4.43 -5.73 32.66
CA ALA A 150 -4.52 -4.58 33.56
C ALA A 150 -5.26 -4.94 34.85
N GLN A 151 -6.34 -5.73 34.79
CA GLN A 151 -7.04 -6.22 35.99
C GLN A 151 -6.15 -7.14 36.84
N ASN A 152 -5.36 -8.02 36.22
CA ASN A 152 -4.43 -8.88 36.97
C ASN A 152 -3.40 -8.05 37.73
N VAL A 153 -2.83 -7.01 37.10
CA VAL A 153 -1.91 -6.09 37.78
C VAL A 153 -2.63 -5.32 38.93
N HIS A 154 -3.85 -4.83 38.69
CA HIS A 154 -4.64 -4.13 39.70
C HIS A 154 -4.87 -5.00 40.92
N ASN A 155 -5.16 -6.27 40.72
CA ASN A 155 -5.40 -7.25 41.81
C ASN A 155 -4.17 -7.53 42.66
N LEU A 156 -2.94 -7.20 42.18
CA LEU A 156 -1.73 -7.31 43.00
C LEU A 156 -1.72 -6.33 44.20
N GLY A 157 -2.52 -5.25 44.12
CA GLY A 157 -2.67 -4.27 45.18
C GLY A 157 -1.39 -3.51 45.52
N LEU A 158 -0.50 -3.29 44.57
CA LEU A 158 0.81 -2.68 44.77
C LEU A 158 0.71 -1.15 44.79
N PRO A 159 1.12 -0.47 45.89
CA PRO A 159 1.13 0.97 45.95
C PRO A 159 2.17 1.54 44.96
N GLY A 160 1.90 2.72 44.42
CA GLY A 160 2.78 3.40 43.49
C GLY A 160 2.64 2.93 42.02
N LEU A 161 1.83 1.90 41.77
CA LEU A 161 1.46 1.51 40.39
C LEU A 161 0.12 2.12 40.01
N ALA A 162 0.03 2.66 38.80
CA ALA A 162 -1.21 3.20 38.28
C ALA A 162 -1.31 3.02 36.74
N PHE A 163 -2.51 3.24 36.23
CA PHE A 163 -2.77 3.12 34.81
C PHE A 163 -3.06 4.48 34.19
N ARG A 164 -2.55 4.68 32.98
CA ARG A 164 -2.89 5.81 32.14
C ARG A 164 -3.47 5.30 30.82
N PRO A 165 -4.62 5.83 30.36
CA PRO A 165 -5.15 5.47 29.05
C PRO A 165 -4.25 6.05 27.94
N GLU A 166 -3.95 5.23 26.95
CA GLU A 166 -3.22 5.60 25.75
C GLU A 166 -3.92 5.04 24.51
N LEU A 167 -3.75 5.70 23.36
CA LEU A 167 -4.20 5.16 22.08
C LEU A 167 -3.18 4.15 21.56
N LYS A 168 -3.68 2.98 21.21
CA LYS A 168 -2.92 1.94 20.53
C LYS A 168 -3.55 1.62 19.19
N ARG A 169 -2.76 1.66 18.13
CA ARG A 169 -3.21 1.28 16.81
C ARG A 169 -3.47 -0.22 16.73
N ALA A 170 -4.69 -0.59 16.38
CA ALA A 170 -5.12 -1.97 16.22
C ALA A 170 -5.36 -2.28 14.74
N TYR A 171 -4.98 -3.50 14.34
CA TYR A 171 -5.15 -4.02 12.98
C TYR A 171 -6.00 -5.30 13.05
N PRO A 172 -7.35 -5.18 12.92
CA PRO A 172 -8.27 -6.31 13.15
C PRO A 172 -8.04 -7.51 12.24
N ALA A 173 -7.52 -7.28 11.03
CA ALA A 173 -7.17 -8.34 10.09
C ALA A 173 -5.77 -8.95 10.33
N GLY A 174 -5.09 -8.61 11.42
CA GLY A 174 -3.75 -9.10 11.75
C GLY A 174 -2.72 -8.71 10.70
N ARG A 175 -2.04 -9.70 10.12
CA ARG A 175 -0.96 -9.49 9.13
C ARG A 175 -1.46 -9.18 7.71
N LEU A 176 -2.77 -9.15 7.48
CA LEU A 176 -3.32 -8.89 6.14
C LEU A 176 -2.94 -7.49 5.66
N ALA A 177 -2.47 -7.39 4.41
CA ALA A 177 -2.00 -6.14 3.80
C ALA A 177 -0.90 -5.41 4.58
N GLY A 178 -0.11 -6.13 5.41
CA GLY A 178 0.87 -5.52 6.30
C GLY A 178 1.86 -4.60 5.60
N HIS A 179 2.36 -4.96 4.42
CA HIS A 179 3.28 -4.12 3.65
C HIS A 179 2.62 -2.83 3.13
N VAL A 180 1.32 -2.86 2.83
CA VAL A 180 0.58 -1.69 2.36
C VAL A 180 0.23 -0.79 3.54
N LEU A 181 -0.30 -1.35 4.62
CA LEU A 181 -0.66 -0.59 5.81
C LEU A 181 0.57 0.01 6.49
N GLY A 182 1.66 -0.76 6.53
CA GLY A 182 2.88 -0.40 7.25
C GLY A 182 2.76 -0.69 8.73
N GLY A 183 2.67 0.35 9.55
CA GLY A 183 2.50 0.20 10.98
C GLY A 183 2.98 1.42 11.76
N VAL A 184 2.70 1.43 13.05
CA VAL A 184 3.09 2.50 13.97
C VAL A 184 3.92 1.96 15.13
N ASN A 185 4.80 2.82 15.67
CA ASN A 185 5.56 2.49 16.87
C ASN A 185 4.69 2.60 18.14
N VAL A 186 5.30 2.39 19.31
CA VAL A 186 4.64 2.46 20.62
C VAL A 186 4.05 3.84 20.93
N ASP A 187 4.54 4.91 20.30
CA ASP A 187 4.05 6.28 20.46
C ASP A 187 2.99 6.66 19.41
N ASN A 188 2.43 5.67 18.73
CA ASN A 188 1.44 5.82 17.66
C ASN A 188 1.97 6.68 16.48
N ARG A 189 3.30 6.69 16.26
CA ARG A 189 3.94 7.35 15.11
C ARG A 189 4.23 6.33 14.02
N ALA A 190 3.97 6.71 12.79
CA ALA A 190 4.12 5.80 11.67
C ALA A 190 5.58 5.40 11.41
N VAL A 191 5.77 4.14 11.04
CA VAL A 191 7.05 3.57 10.63
C VAL A 191 7.13 3.41 9.11
N ALA A 192 6.04 3.03 8.47
CA ALA A 192 5.99 2.78 7.02
C ALA A 192 4.55 2.78 6.48
N GLY A 193 4.41 2.62 5.16
CA GLY A 193 3.15 2.34 4.48
C GLY A 193 2.14 3.49 4.50
N ILE A 194 0.86 3.15 4.40
CA ILE A 194 -0.24 4.13 4.47
C ILE A 194 -0.23 4.89 5.80
N GLU A 195 0.18 4.26 6.90
CA GLU A 195 0.31 4.97 8.16
C GLU A 195 1.31 6.14 8.04
N GLN A 196 2.43 5.94 7.34
CA GLN A 196 3.40 7.01 7.09
C GLN A 196 2.84 8.10 6.17
N TYR A 197 2.04 7.71 5.18
CA TYR A 197 1.33 8.68 4.34
C TYR A 197 0.44 9.61 5.17
N LEU A 198 -0.30 9.08 6.16
CA LEU A 198 -1.13 9.88 7.05
C LEU A 198 -0.31 10.91 7.84
N ASP A 199 0.86 10.52 8.38
CA ASP A 199 1.73 11.43 9.13
C ASP A 199 2.28 12.55 8.21
N VAL A 200 2.81 12.19 7.05
CA VAL A 200 3.43 13.14 6.12
C VAL A 200 2.42 14.16 5.58
N HIS A 201 1.16 13.76 5.40
CA HIS A 201 0.10 14.63 4.88
C HIS A 201 -0.72 15.33 5.95
N GLY A 202 -0.30 15.24 7.24
CA GLY A 202 -0.99 15.92 8.34
C GLY A 202 -2.42 15.42 8.56
N LEU A 203 -2.67 14.16 8.28
CA LEU A 203 -3.98 13.51 8.48
C LEU A 203 -4.14 12.92 9.88
N VAL A 204 -3.21 13.20 10.78
CA VAL A 204 -3.21 12.77 12.18
C VAL A 204 -3.35 13.98 13.09
N ASP A 205 -3.93 13.81 14.28
CA ASP A 205 -4.14 14.89 15.22
C ASP A 205 -3.29 14.71 16.48
N PRO A 206 -2.58 15.76 16.95
CA PRO A 206 -1.98 15.75 18.28
C PRO A 206 -3.10 15.78 19.31
N VAL A 207 -3.06 14.88 20.30
CA VAL A 207 -4.09 14.79 21.33
C VAL A 207 -3.47 14.73 22.72
N PHE A 208 -4.22 15.22 23.72
CA PHE A 208 -3.90 15.05 25.13
C PHE A 208 -4.65 13.82 25.66
N GLY A 209 -3.92 12.80 26.11
CA GLY A 209 -4.50 11.55 26.57
C GLY A 209 -4.97 10.64 25.43
N ALA A 210 -6.00 9.85 25.65
CA ALA A 210 -6.50 8.82 24.74
C ALA A 210 -7.79 9.25 24.02
N GLN A 211 -7.76 10.38 23.34
CA GLN A 211 -8.91 10.86 22.57
C GLN A 211 -8.87 10.31 21.14
N PRO A 212 -9.87 9.51 20.70
CA PRO A 212 -9.96 9.03 19.34
C PRO A 212 -10.06 10.16 18.33
N SER A 213 -9.62 9.93 17.10
CA SER A 213 -9.72 10.90 16.03
C SER A 213 -11.19 11.19 15.68
N THR A 214 -11.48 12.46 15.44
CA THR A 214 -12.79 12.92 14.94
C THR A 214 -12.79 13.05 13.40
N ARG A 215 -11.67 12.76 12.75
CA ARG A 215 -11.57 12.80 11.28
C ARG A 215 -12.38 11.67 10.64
N PRO A 216 -12.91 11.90 9.44
CA PRO A 216 -13.56 10.82 8.70
C PRO A 216 -12.54 9.71 8.37
N PRO A 217 -13.00 8.45 8.28
CA PRO A 217 -12.15 7.34 7.87
C PRO A 217 -11.50 7.57 6.51
N VAL A 218 -10.25 7.15 6.38
CA VAL A 218 -9.53 7.14 5.09
C VAL A 218 -9.82 5.83 4.38
N ALA A 219 -10.52 5.91 3.25
CA ALA A 219 -10.88 4.75 2.45
C ALA A 219 -9.74 4.37 1.49
N LEU A 220 -9.25 3.14 1.61
CA LEU A 220 -8.28 2.57 0.71
C LEU A 220 -8.95 1.91 -0.50
N ALA A 221 -8.22 1.80 -1.60
CA ALA A 221 -8.64 1.07 -2.80
C ALA A 221 -8.67 -0.44 -2.60
N LEU A 222 -8.02 -0.95 -1.55
CA LEU A 222 -7.99 -2.37 -1.20
C LEU A 222 -9.40 -2.93 -0.98
N ASP A 223 -9.63 -4.17 -1.45
CA ASP A 223 -10.75 -5.01 -1.04
C ASP A 223 -10.20 -6.14 -0.17
N VAL A 224 -10.57 -6.16 1.11
CA VAL A 224 -10.10 -7.17 2.10
C VAL A 224 -10.32 -8.61 1.61
N ARG A 225 -11.39 -8.88 0.88
CA ARG A 225 -11.70 -10.22 0.36
C ARG A 225 -10.73 -10.63 -0.74
N VAL A 226 -10.42 -9.68 -1.64
CA VAL A 226 -9.46 -9.88 -2.74
C VAL A 226 -8.04 -9.98 -2.19
N GLN A 227 -7.69 -9.13 -1.22
CA GLN A 227 -6.41 -9.17 -0.53
C GLN A 227 -6.18 -10.52 0.16
N HIS A 228 -7.20 -11.01 0.88
CA HIS A 228 -7.14 -12.33 1.53
C HIS A 228 -6.98 -13.46 0.51
N ALA A 229 -7.73 -13.42 -0.61
CA ALA A 229 -7.59 -14.40 -1.67
C ALA A 229 -6.18 -14.40 -2.28
N LEU A 230 -5.63 -13.21 -2.56
CA LEU A 230 -4.27 -13.06 -3.09
C LEU A 230 -3.23 -13.63 -2.12
N GLU A 231 -3.24 -13.20 -0.86
CA GLU A 231 -2.27 -13.69 0.13
C GLU A 231 -2.36 -15.20 0.35
N HIS A 232 -3.57 -15.73 0.39
CA HIS A 232 -3.78 -17.17 0.53
C HIS A 232 -3.17 -17.95 -0.63
N GLU A 233 -3.45 -17.56 -1.89
CA GLU A 233 -2.89 -18.26 -3.04
C GLU A 233 -1.37 -18.14 -3.13
N LEU A 234 -0.81 -16.99 -2.73
CA LEU A 234 0.64 -16.82 -2.64
C LEU A 234 1.27 -17.68 -1.54
N LEU A 235 0.64 -17.77 -0.37
CA LEU A 235 1.11 -18.65 0.72
C LEU A 235 1.11 -20.13 0.31
N GLU A 236 0.03 -20.56 -0.34
CA GLU A 236 -0.05 -21.92 -0.89
C GLU A 236 0.99 -22.16 -2.01
N ALA A 237 1.27 -21.14 -2.83
CA ALA A 237 2.32 -21.22 -3.84
C ALA A 237 3.71 -21.39 -3.21
N VAL A 238 4.02 -20.63 -2.15
CA VAL A 238 5.30 -20.76 -1.41
C VAL A 238 5.46 -22.18 -0.84
N LYS A 239 4.39 -22.75 -0.26
CA LYS A 239 4.41 -24.12 0.27
C LYS A 239 4.56 -25.16 -0.85
N THR A 240 3.67 -25.08 -1.86
CA THR A 240 3.56 -26.06 -2.95
C THR A 240 4.84 -26.13 -3.78
N TYR A 241 5.44 -25.00 -4.09
CA TYR A 241 6.65 -24.92 -4.92
C TYR A 241 7.92 -24.75 -4.09
N ARG A 242 7.84 -24.82 -2.76
CA ARG A 242 8.98 -24.61 -1.83
C ARG A 242 9.76 -23.35 -2.21
N ALA A 243 9.02 -22.28 -2.55
CA ALA A 243 9.60 -21.04 -3.01
C ALA A 243 10.17 -20.21 -1.84
N LYS A 244 11.12 -19.32 -2.13
CA LYS A 244 11.71 -18.43 -1.12
C LYS A 244 10.85 -17.19 -0.83
N GLY A 245 9.83 -16.97 -1.63
CA GLY A 245 8.88 -15.88 -1.47
C GLY A 245 7.90 -15.84 -2.64
N ALA A 246 6.91 -15.00 -2.51
CA ALA A 246 5.95 -14.72 -3.58
C ALA A 246 5.46 -13.29 -3.45
N GLY A 247 4.93 -12.73 -4.52
CA GLY A 247 4.29 -11.44 -4.52
C GLY A 247 3.21 -11.36 -5.59
N GLY A 248 2.30 -10.41 -5.42
CA GLY A 248 1.27 -10.20 -6.43
C GLY A 248 0.53 -8.89 -6.22
N VAL A 249 -0.06 -8.40 -7.29
CA VAL A 249 -0.91 -7.22 -7.31
C VAL A 249 -2.14 -7.47 -8.15
N VAL A 250 -3.27 -6.89 -7.74
CA VAL A 250 -4.51 -6.80 -8.50
C VAL A 250 -4.81 -5.32 -8.70
N LEU A 251 -4.86 -4.87 -9.93
CA LEU A 251 -5.02 -3.47 -10.32
C LEU A 251 -6.30 -3.30 -11.15
N ASP A 252 -7.12 -2.31 -10.82
CA ASP A 252 -8.21 -1.84 -11.68
C ASP A 252 -7.60 -0.99 -12.81
N VAL A 253 -7.72 -1.46 -14.05
CA VAL A 253 -7.02 -0.83 -15.19
C VAL A 253 -7.66 0.49 -15.63
N GLU A 254 -8.91 0.74 -15.26
CA GLU A 254 -9.60 1.98 -15.59
C GLU A 254 -9.33 3.10 -14.59
N THR A 255 -9.23 2.74 -13.31
CA THR A 255 -9.09 3.73 -12.24
C THR A 255 -7.66 3.84 -11.70
N GLY A 256 -6.79 2.86 -11.98
CA GLY A 256 -5.47 2.77 -11.35
C GLY A 256 -5.52 2.36 -9.88
N GLU A 257 -6.69 2.03 -9.33
CA GLU A 257 -6.81 1.58 -7.95
C GLU A 257 -6.16 0.21 -7.74
N VAL A 258 -5.27 0.14 -6.75
CA VAL A 258 -4.67 -1.13 -6.31
C VAL A 258 -5.66 -1.83 -5.40
N VAL A 259 -6.35 -2.82 -5.95
CA VAL A 259 -7.40 -3.57 -5.25
C VAL A 259 -6.83 -4.58 -4.24
N ALA A 260 -5.65 -5.10 -4.53
CA ALA A 260 -4.86 -5.91 -3.61
C ALA A 260 -3.38 -5.85 -3.97
N SER A 261 -2.51 -5.87 -2.96
CA SER A 261 -1.05 -6.00 -3.13
C SER A 261 -0.48 -6.79 -1.97
N ALA A 262 0.29 -7.83 -2.27
CA ALA A 262 0.85 -8.72 -1.26
C ALA A 262 2.29 -9.10 -1.58
N SER A 263 3.10 -9.22 -0.53
CA SER A 263 4.47 -9.71 -0.55
C SER A 263 4.69 -10.74 0.56
N LEU A 264 5.45 -11.79 0.27
CA LEU A 264 5.78 -12.84 1.22
C LEU A 264 7.29 -13.00 1.38
N PRO A 265 7.78 -13.13 2.62
CA PRO A 265 7.05 -13.24 3.90
C PRO A 265 6.21 -12.00 4.26
N ARG A 266 5.11 -12.21 5.01
CA ARG A 266 4.26 -11.12 5.52
C ARG A 266 4.92 -10.44 6.71
N ILE A 267 4.79 -9.14 6.80
CA ILE A 267 5.10 -8.38 8.01
C ILE A 267 3.87 -8.25 8.91
N ASP A 268 4.09 -7.92 10.17
CA ASP A 268 3.02 -7.68 11.14
C ASP A 268 2.92 -6.16 11.40
N PRO A 269 1.85 -5.50 10.96
CA PRO A 269 1.69 -4.06 11.16
C PRO A 269 1.53 -3.66 12.64
N ALA A 270 1.11 -4.60 13.50
CA ALA A 270 1.03 -4.36 14.94
C ALA A 270 2.41 -4.37 15.64
N HIS A 271 3.42 -4.94 14.99
CA HIS A 271 4.80 -5.05 15.49
C HIS A 271 5.80 -4.64 14.40
N PRO A 272 5.74 -3.39 13.92
CA PRO A 272 6.62 -2.95 12.86
C PRO A 272 8.07 -2.91 13.34
N GLN A 273 8.96 -3.50 12.55
CA GLN A 273 10.40 -3.41 12.81
C GLN A 273 10.93 -2.10 12.24
N ALA A 274 11.87 -1.46 12.93
CA ALA A 274 12.52 -0.23 12.46
C ALA A 274 13.26 -0.44 11.13
N ALA A 275 13.77 -1.66 10.89
CA ALA A 275 14.36 -2.07 9.63
C ALA A 275 13.87 -3.50 9.31
N PRO A 276 13.12 -3.71 8.21
CA PRO A 276 12.70 -5.04 7.81
C PRO A 276 13.92 -5.89 7.44
N ARG A 277 13.82 -7.19 7.70
CA ARG A 277 14.84 -8.13 7.22
C ARG A 277 14.89 -8.11 5.68
N PRO A 278 16.03 -8.42 5.05
CA PRO A 278 16.15 -8.40 3.59
C PRO A 278 15.12 -9.27 2.85
N ASP A 279 14.61 -10.31 3.50
CA ASP A 279 13.58 -11.19 2.95
C ASP A 279 12.14 -10.70 3.20
N GLU A 280 11.94 -9.72 4.09
CA GLU A 280 10.64 -9.12 4.46
C GLU A 280 10.30 -7.83 3.69
N ILE A 281 11.13 -7.40 2.74
CA ILE A 281 10.84 -6.23 1.91
C ILE A 281 9.55 -6.43 1.11
N ASP A 282 8.85 -5.35 0.83
CA ASP A 282 7.76 -5.40 -0.14
C ASP A 282 8.31 -5.63 -1.55
N ARG A 283 8.18 -6.86 -2.05
CA ARG A 283 8.68 -7.27 -3.36
C ARG A 283 7.96 -6.57 -4.51
N MET A 284 6.75 -6.06 -4.28
CA MET A 284 5.97 -5.43 -5.35
C MET A 284 6.36 -3.97 -5.56
N SER A 285 6.83 -3.28 -4.52
CA SER A 285 7.21 -1.87 -4.58
C SER A 285 8.68 -1.60 -4.28
N ALA A 286 9.24 -2.20 -3.20
CA ALA A 286 10.60 -1.92 -2.75
C ALA A 286 11.70 -2.75 -3.45
N GLY A 287 11.33 -3.83 -4.15
CA GLY A 287 12.23 -4.63 -4.95
C GLY A 287 12.20 -4.25 -6.43
N THR A 288 13.35 -4.33 -7.10
CA THR A 288 13.46 -4.22 -8.57
C THR A 288 13.94 -5.53 -9.15
N TYR A 289 13.31 -5.94 -10.25
CA TYR A 289 13.60 -7.22 -10.89
C TYR A 289 13.62 -7.09 -12.40
N GLU A 290 14.49 -7.87 -13.04
CA GLU A 290 14.34 -8.21 -14.44
C GLU A 290 13.13 -9.15 -14.55
N LEU A 291 12.18 -8.80 -15.41
CA LEU A 291 10.88 -9.48 -15.44
C LEU A 291 10.78 -10.55 -16.55
N GLY A 292 11.84 -10.70 -17.34
CA GLY A 292 11.91 -11.67 -18.40
C GLY A 292 10.78 -11.51 -19.42
N SER A 293 10.29 -12.60 -19.93
CA SER A 293 9.37 -12.62 -21.08
C SER A 293 8.02 -11.90 -20.89
N ILE A 294 7.60 -11.49 -19.69
CA ILE A 294 6.42 -10.61 -19.59
C ILE A 294 6.71 -9.24 -20.17
N PHE A 295 7.98 -8.82 -20.22
CA PHE A 295 8.41 -7.56 -20.80
C PHE A 295 8.22 -7.49 -22.33
N LYS A 296 8.08 -8.64 -23.01
CA LYS A 296 7.75 -8.71 -24.44
C LYS A 296 6.43 -8.02 -24.79
N LEU A 297 5.53 -7.84 -23.79
CA LEU A 297 4.34 -7.02 -23.95
C LEU A 297 4.70 -5.59 -24.35
N MET A 298 5.73 -5.00 -23.72
CA MET A 298 6.19 -3.63 -24.01
C MET A 298 6.85 -3.56 -25.39
N THR A 299 7.67 -4.56 -25.71
CA THR A 299 8.40 -4.61 -27.01
C THR A 299 7.44 -4.74 -28.20
N VAL A 300 6.47 -5.65 -28.10
CA VAL A 300 5.47 -5.84 -29.16
C VAL A 300 4.55 -4.63 -29.25
N ALA A 301 4.16 -4.03 -28.11
CA ALA A 301 3.39 -2.78 -28.09
C ALA A 301 4.10 -1.66 -28.84
N MET A 302 5.38 -1.44 -28.55
CA MET A 302 6.20 -0.44 -29.21
C MET A 302 6.30 -0.68 -30.73
N ALA A 303 6.53 -1.92 -31.11
CA ALA A 303 6.71 -2.27 -32.54
C ALA A 303 5.41 -2.09 -33.36
N LEU A 304 4.27 -2.49 -32.79
CA LEU A 304 2.96 -2.31 -33.42
C LEU A 304 2.55 -0.83 -33.46
N ASP A 305 2.69 -0.12 -32.32
CA ASP A 305 2.22 1.26 -32.21
C ASP A 305 3.01 2.23 -33.09
N SER A 306 4.29 1.91 -33.36
CA SER A 306 5.13 2.68 -34.27
C SER A 306 4.80 2.42 -35.76
N GLY A 307 3.93 1.47 -36.07
CA GLY A 307 3.58 1.08 -37.44
C GLY A 307 4.70 0.34 -38.19
N MET A 308 5.78 -0.06 -37.50
CA MET A 308 6.89 -0.81 -38.15
C MET A 308 6.45 -2.20 -38.59
N VAL A 309 5.53 -2.80 -37.84
CA VAL A 309 5.03 -4.16 -38.08
C VAL A 309 3.52 -4.22 -37.83
N THR A 310 2.90 -5.27 -38.41
CA THR A 310 1.54 -5.71 -38.07
C THR A 310 1.61 -7.05 -37.31
N PRO A 311 0.52 -7.53 -36.72
CA PRO A 311 0.47 -8.85 -36.08
C PRO A 311 0.92 -10.00 -37.03
N GLU A 312 0.69 -9.86 -38.33
CA GLU A 312 0.96 -10.84 -39.37
C GLU A 312 2.37 -10.71 -39.94
N SER A 313 3.08 -9.61 -39.68
CA SER A 313 4.45 -9.40 -40.17
C SER A 313 5.37 -10.54 -39.75
N MET A 314 6.11 -11.10 -40.71
CA MET A 314 6.95 -12.28 -40.50
C MET A 314 8.35 -11.89 -40.08
N ILE A 315 8.82 -12.46 -38.97
CA ILE A 315 10.17 -12.30 -38.43
C ILE A 315 10.95 -13.58 -38.63
N ASP A 316 12.16 -13.47 -39.18
CA ASP A 316 13.05 -14.62 -39.38
C ASP A 316 13.72 -14.98 -38.04
N VAL A 317 13.42 -16.14 -37.50
CA VAL A 317 13.97 -16.67 -36.26
C VAL A 317 14.78 -17.95 -36.46
N SER A 318 15.15 -18.22 -37.72
CA SER A 318 15.88 -19.43 -38.11
C SER A 318 17.29 -19.51 -37.55
N GLN A 319 17.89 -18.36 -37.26
CA GLN A 319 19.24 -18.25 -36.74
C GLN A 319 19.23 -17.51 -35.37
N PRO A 320 20.11 -17.89 -34.44
CA PRO A 320 20.35 -17.12 -33.26
C PRO A 320 20.77 -15.69 -33.57
N LEU A 321 20.31 -14.74 -32.76
CA LEU A 321 20.72 -13.36 -32.87
C LEU A 321 22.11 -13.19 -32.22
N LYS A 322 23.10 -12.78 -33.02
CA LYS A 322 24.50 -12.61 -32.60
C LYS A 322 24.84 -11.13 -32.47
N VAL A 323 25.34 -10.73 -31.31
CA VAL A 323 25.85 -9.37 -31.07
C VAL A 323 27.20 -9.48 -30.35
N GLY A 324 28.26 -9.11 -31.03
CA GLY A 324 29.62 -9.31 -30.56
C GLY A 324 29.89 -10.80 -30.22
N ARG A 325 30.19 -11.08 -28.94
CA ARG A 325 30.39 -12.44 -28.41
C ARG A 325 29.13 -13.12 -27.88
N PHE A 326 28.02 -12.41 -27.85
CA PHE A 326 26.77 -12.90 -27.28
C PHE A 326 25.91 -13.56 -28.36
N GLU A 327 25.27 -14.66 -27.99
CA GLU A 327 24.37 -15.42 -28.85
C GLU A 327 23.04 -15.63 -28.13
N ILE A 328 21.96 -15.11 -28.70
CA ILE A 328 20.61 -15.19 -28.16
C ILE A 328 19.83 -16.23 -28.93
N LYS A 329 19.30 -17.23 -28.22
CA LYS A 329 18.56 -18.37 -28.77
C LYS A 329 17.14 -18.41 -28.22
N ASP A 330 16.26 -19.03 -28.98
CA ASP A 330 14.94 -19.42 -28.47
C ASP A 330 15.04 -20.74 -27.69
N HIS A 331 14.20 -20.86 -26.65
CA HIS A 331 14.12 -22.08 -25.84
C HIS A 331 13.50 -23.25 -26.62
N HIS A 332 12.70 -22.98 -27.61
CA HIS A 332 12.04 -23.98 -28.46
C HIS A 332 12.42 -23.69 -29.91
N GLY A 333 13.34 -24.45 -30.47
CA GLY A 333 13.75 -24.36 -31.86
C GLY A 333 12.73 -25.02 -32.80
N GLY A 334 12.76 -24.65 -34.09
CA GLY A 334 12.08 -25.39 -35.17
C GLY A 334 11.32 -24.56 -36.17
N ALA A 335 10.96 -23.31 -35.94
CA ALA A 335 10.35 -22.44 -36.93
C ALA A 335 11.43 -21.59 -37.62
N ALA A 336 11.40 -21.50 -38.96
CA ALA A 336 12.28 -20.58 -39.68
C ALA A 336 11.77 -19.13 -39.60
N LYS A 337 10.46 -18.93 -39.56
CA LYS A 337 9.81 -17.61 -39.46
C LYS A 337 8.62 -17.69 -38.54
N LEU A 338 8.40 -16.63 -37.75
CA LEU A 338 7.23 -16.45 -36.90
C LEU A 338 6.56 -15.12 -37.26
N SER A 339 5.22 -15.10 -37.21
CA SER A 339 4.50 -13.82 -37.20
C SER A 339 4.80 -13.07 -35.90
N VAL A 340 4.64 -11.74 -35.87
CA VAL A 340 4.76 -10.93 -34.64
C VAL A 340 3.82 -11.47 -33.56
N ARG A 341 2.61 -11.90 -33.93
CA ARG A 341 1.67 -12.61 -33.07
C ARG A 341 2.29 -13.86 -32.47
N ASP A 342 2.92 -14.70 -33.27
CA ASP A 342 3.56 -15.94 -32.84
C ASP A 342 4.82 -15.68 -32.00
N VAL A 343 5.58 -14.63 -32.30
CA VAL A 343 6.71 -14.18 -31.46
C VAL A 343 6.24 -13.93 -30.02
N PHE A 344 5.08 -13.28 -29.86
CA PHE A 344 4.49 -13.04 -28.54
C PHE A 344 3.98 -14.34 -27.88
N ILE A 345 3.16 -15.14 -28.60
CA ILE A 345 2.50 -16.34 -28.07
C ILE A 345 3.53 -17.42 -27.69
N LYS A 346 4.49 -17.70 -28.58
CA LYS A 346 5.56 -18.69 -28.37
C LYS A 346 6.71 -18.14 -27.53
N SER A 347 6.66 -16.83 -27.21
CA SER A 347 7.66 -16.17 -26.39
C SER A 347 9.08 -16.20 -26.96
N SER A 348 9.25 -15.99 -28.30
CA SER A 348 10.55 -15.97 -28.97
C SER A 348 11.44 -14.83 -28.45
N ASN A 349 12.65 -15.16 -27.99
CA ASN A 349 13.68 -14.18 -27.61
C ASN A 349 14.30 -13.55 -28.84
N VAL A 350 14.56 -14.39 -29.88
CA VAL A 350 15.14 -13.94 -31.13
C VAL A 350 14.22 -12.95 -31.81
N GLY A 351 12.93 -13.29 -31.96
CA GLY A 351 11.94 -12.41 -32.57
C GLY A 351 11.77 -11.10 -31.82
N SER A 352 11.67 -11.15 -30.48
CA SER A 352 11.54 -9.94 -29.67
C SER A 352 12.78 -9.07 -29.68
N GLY A 353 13.97 -9.67 -29.69
CA GLY A 353 15.24 -8.96 -29.84
C GLY A 353 15.36 -8.25 -31.19
N GLN A 354 14.92 -8.90 -32.27
CA GLN A 354 14.90 -8.28 -33.61
C GLN A 354 13.92 -7.11 -33.69
N LEU A 355 12.71 -7.23 -33.11
CA LEU A 355 11.76 -6.14 -33.04
C LEU A 355 12.32 -4.93 -32.25
N ALA A 356 13.00 -5.19 -31.13
CA ALA A 356 13.64 -4.16 -30.36
C ALA A 356 14.80 -3.48 -31.13
N LEU A 357 15.63 -4.28 -31.80
CA LEU A 357 16.74 -3.78 -32.62
C LEU A 357 16.23 -2.91 -33.77
N GLN A 358 15.19 -3.37 -34.46
CA GLN A 358 14.55 -2.61 -35.53
C GLN A 358 13.95 -1.29 -35.07
N ALA A 359 13.41 -1.24 -33.83
CA ALA A 359 12.91 -0.01 -33.23
C ALA A 359 14.05 0.96 -32.86
N GLY A 360 15.19 0.42 -32.44
CA GLY A 360 16.36 1.16 -32.00
C GLY A 360 16.28 1.63 -30.55
N ALA A 361 17.44 1.94 -29.99
CA ALA A 361 17.64 2.31 -28.59
C ALA A 361 16.82 3.56 -28.17
N GLU A 362 16.84 4.59 -28.99
CA GLU A 362 16.18 5.87 -28.69
C GLU A 362 14.65 5.70 -28.58
N ARG A 363 14.04 5.02 -29.55
CA ARG A 363 12.59 4.78 -29.52
C ARG A 363 12.21 3.85 -28.37
N GLN A 364 13.00 2.82 -28.10
CA GLN A 364 12.77 1.92 -26.97
C GLN A 364 12.82 2.69 -25.65
N HIS A 365 13.83 3.52 -25.43
CA HIS A 365 13.94 4.34 -24.24
C HIS A 365 12.77 5.31 -24.08
N ALA A 366 12.43 6.06 -25.14
CA ALA A 366 11.31 7.00 -25.15
C ALA A 366 9.97 6.30 -24.86
N PHE A 367 9.75 5.12 -25.45
CA PHE A 367 8.53 4.33 -25.22
C PHE A 367 8.44 3.86 -23.77
N LEU A 368 9.50 3.31 -23.19
CA LEU A 368 9.52 2.87 -21.81
C LEU A 368 9.35 4.05 -20.83
N ALA A 369 9.93 5.19 -21.14
CA ALA A 369 9.72 6.43 -20.39
C ALA A 369 8.24 6.89 -20.45
N SER A 370 7.62 6.79 -21.63
CA SER A 370 6.19 7.09 -21.77
C SER A 370 5.28 6.19 -20.93
N LEU A 371 5.72 4.97 -20.64
CA LEU A 371 5.03 4.03 -19.76
C LEU A 371 5.38 4.22 -18.28
N GLY A 372 6.22 5.21 -17.95
CA GLY A 372 6.66 5.47 -16.57
C GLY A 372 7.67 4.46 -16.06
N LEU A 373 8.41 3.74 -16.93
CA LEU A 373 9.38 2.71 -16.54
C LEU A 373 10.82 3.23 -16.44
N SER A 374 11.03 4.54 -16.61
CA SER A 374 12.37 5.16 -16.51
C SER A 374 12.57 5.93 -15.22
N ASP A 375 11.49 6.38 -14.57
CA ASP A 375 11.53 7.22 -13.39
C ASP A 375 10.97 6.50 -12.17
N ARG A 376 11.34 7.00 -10.98
CA ARG A 376 10.80 6.47 -9.73
C ARG A 376 9.30 6.75 -9.64
N MET A 377 8.53 5.72 -9.41
CA MET A 377 7.11 5.85 -9.08
C MET A 377 6.93 6.24 -7.61
N HIS A 378 5.88 7.00 -7.32
CA HIS A 378 5.45 7.35 -5.97
C HIS A 378 4.03 6.85 -5.74
N THR A 379 3.79 6.30 -4.55
CA THR A 379 2.47 5.86 -4.10
C THR A 379 2.26 6.21 -2.63
N GLU A 380 1.02 6.12 -2.18
CA GLU A 380 0.66 6.37 -0.78
C GLU A 380 1.14 5.27 0.16
N ALA A 381 1.39 4.06 -0.34
CA ALA A 381 1.88 2.94 0.47
C ALA A 381 3.41 2.96 0.70
N GLY A 382 4.08 4.03 0.28
CA GLY A 382 5.50 4.22 0.49
C GLY A 382 6.31 4.37 -0.79
N ALA A 383 7.63 4.37 -0.63
CA ALA A 383 8.55 4.57 -1.74
C ALA A 383 8.62 3.32 -2.63
N VAL A 384 8.41 3.50 -3.92
CA VAL A 384 8.68 2.48 -4.95
C VAL A 384 10.16 2.59 -5.34
N ALA A 385 10.83 1.45 -5.49
CA ALA A 385 12.23 1.43 -5.88
C ALA A 385 12.42 2.05 -7.28
N ALA A 386 13.46 2.83 -7.46
CA ALA A 386 13.78 3.41 -8.76
C ALA A 386 14.18 2.31 -9.74
N PRO A 387 13.79 2.40 -11.02
CA PRO A 387 14.26 1.49 -12.05
C PRO A 387 15.78 1.45 -12.14
N LEU A 388 16.33 0.27 -12.39
CA LEU A 388 17.74 0.09 -12.68
C LEU A 388 17.89 0.05 -14.22
N LEU A 389 18.35 1.17 -14.76
CA LEU A 389 18.57 1.34 -16.19
C LEU A 389 20.03 1.04 -16.55
N PRO A 390 20.32 0.59 -17.77
CA PRO A 390 21.69 0.46 -18.24
C PRO A 390 22.38 1.82 -18.29
N LYS A 391 23.67 1.87 -17.95
CA LYS A 391 24.46 3.11 -18.03
C LYS A 391 24.62 3.63 -19.45
N THR A 392 24.75 2.72 -20.39
CA THR A 392 24.78 2.96 -21.83
C THR A 392 23.69 2.13 -22.47
N TRP A 393 22.93 2.72 -23.38
CA TRP A 393 21.83 2.03 -24.08
C TRP A 393 22.29 1.71 -25.50
N GLY A 394 23.10 0.68 -25.62
CA GLY A 394 23.65 0.21 -26.88
C GLY A 394 22.80 -0.88 -27.55
N GLU A 395 23.38 -1.52 -28.56
CA GLU A 395 22.70 -2.56 -29.34
C GLU A 395 22.36 -3.78 -28.46
N ILE A 396 23.30 -4.24 -27.64
CA ILE A 396 23.09 -5.41 -26.78
C ILE A 396 22.02 -5.15 -25.71
N GLU A 397 22.03 -3.98 -25.08
CA GLU A 397 21.03 -3.58 -24.11
C GLU A 397 19.64 -3.48 -24.76
N THR A 398 19.56 -2.87 -25.95
CA THR A 398 18.32 -2.78 -26.73
C THR A 398 17.71 -4.15 -26.96
N ILE A 399 18.52 -5.11 -27.40
CA ILE A 399 18.09 -6.47 -27.67
C ILE A 399 17.66 -7.18 -26.38
N THR A 400 18.48 -7.11 -25.30
CA THR A 400 18.20 -7.84 -24.06
C THR A 400 16.98 -7.28 -23.34
N ILE A 401 16.79 -5.97 -23.31
CA ILE A 401 15.59 -5.31 -22.81
C ILE A 401 14.36 -5.75 -23.62
N GLY A 402 14.51 -6.00 -24.92
CA GLY A 402 13.43 -6.47 -25.77
C GLY A 402 12.78 -7.77 -25.32
N PHE A 403 13.46 -8.61 -24.55
CA PHE A 403 12.91 -9.82 -23.95
C PHE A 403 12.98 -9.85 -22.42
N GLY A 404 13.28 -8.69 -21.78
CA GLY A 404 13.11 -8.45 -20.34
C GLY A 404 14.34 -8.70 -19.48
N HIS A 405 15.56 -8.54 -20.04
CA HIS A 405 16.83 -8.55 -19.31
C HIS A 405 17.57 -7.22 -19.49
N GLY A 406 18.47 -6.88 -18.58
CA GLY A 406 19.26 -5.64 -18.66
C GLY A 406 18.53 -4.38 -18.18
N LEU A 407 17.27 -4.51 -17.76
CA LEU A 407 16.48 -3.46 -17.13
C LEU A 407 15.68 -4.08 -15.98
N ALA A 408 15.80 -3.51 -14.78
CA ALA A 408 15.04 -3.98 -13.63
C ALA A 408 14.08 -2.90 -13.12
N VAL A 409 12.83 -3.27 -12.88
CA VAL A 409 11.76 -2.35 -12.43
C VAL A 409 10.99 -2.95 -11.26
N ALA A 410 10.32 -2.10 -10.49
CA ALA A 410 9.41 -2.57 -9.47
C ALA A 410 8.17 -3.22 -10.13
N PRO A 411 7.69 -4.38 -9.62
CA PRO A 411 6.55 -5.09 -10.21
C PRO A 411 5.27 -4.26 -10.26
N LEU A 412 4.99 -3.43 -9.26
CA LEU A 412 3.83 -2.52 -9.26
C LEU A 412 3.93 -1.50 -10.40
N GLN A 413 5.12 -0.97 -10.65
CA GLN A 413 5.37 -0.02 -11.74
C GLN A 413 5.16 -0.69 -13.10
N PHE A 414 5.65 -1.92 -13.26
CA PHE A 414 5.42 -2.70 -14.47
C PHE A 414 3.93 -3.04 -14.66
N ALA A 415 3.22 -3.39 -13.59
CA ALA A 415 1.78 -3.67 -13.64
C ALA A 415 0.98 -2.45 -14.10
N ALA A 416 1.33 -1.24 -13.66
CA ALA A 416 0.71 0.00 -14.13
C ALA A 416 0.98 0.26 -15.62
N ALA A 417 2.20 0.03 -16.09
CA ALA A 417 2.55 0.12 -17.50
C ALA A 417 1.77 -0.91 -18.35
N ALA A 418 1.66 -2.15 -17.88
CA ALA A 418 0.90 -3.19 -18.56
C ALA A 418 -0.61 -2.90 -18.57
N ALA A 419 -1.14 -2.33 -17.49
CA ALA A 419 -2.53 -1.88 -17.43
C ALA A 419 -2.84 -0.85 -18.50
N ALA A 420 -1.93 0.09 -18.75
CA ALA A 420 -2.06 1.08 -19.80
C ALA A 420 -2.13 0.46 -21.21
N ILE A 421 -1.43 -0.66 -21.42
CA ILE A 421 -1.47 -1.35 -22.72
C ILE A 421 -2.81 -2.05 -22.92
N VAL A 422 -3.41 -2.65 -21.88
CA VAL A 422 -4.63 -3.46 -22.05
C VAL A 422 -5.93 -2.67 -21.92
N ASN A 423 -5.91 -1.46 -21.36
CA ASN A 423 -7.12 -0.65 -21.10
C ASN A 423 -7.55 0.26 -22.26
N GLY A 424 -7.00 0.07 -23.46
CA GLY A 424 -7.24 0.95 -24.61
C GLY A 424 -6.09 1.94 -24.87
N GLY A 425 -4.97 1.81 -24.15
CA GLY A 425 -3.75 2.57 -24.40
C GLY A 425 -3.55 3.82 -23.53
N GLU A 426 -4.21 3.90 -22.37
CA GLU A 426 -4.14 5.06 -21.48
C GLU A 426 -3.45 4.73 -20.16
N TYR A 427 -2.31 5.39 -19.89
CA TYR A 427 -1.63 5.28 -18.61
C TYR A 427 -2.41 6.03 -17.52
N VAL A 428 -2.70 5.32 -16.45
CA VAL A 428 -3.29 5.84 -15.21
C VAL A 428 -2.33 5.52 -14.06
N ALA A 429 -1.94 6.53 -13.29
CA ALA A 429 -1.06 6.31 -12.14
C ALA A 429 -1.77 5.44 -11.09
N PRO A 430 -1.11 4.42 -10.55
CA PRO A 430 -1.68 3.58 -9.50
C PRO A 430 -1.85 4.37 -8.20
N THR A 431 -2.89 4.01 -7.45
CA THR A 431 -3.19 4.60 -6.14
C THR A 431 -3.71 3.54 -5.17
N PHE A 432 -3.34 3.66 -3.91
CA PHE A 432 -3.89 2.86 -2.82
C PHE A 432 -5.09 3.53 -2.14
N LEU A 433 -5.40 4.78 -2.48
CA LEU A 433 -6.59 5.47 -2.00
C LEU A 433 -7.78 5.18 -2.90
N LYS A 434 -8.94 4.97 -2.29
CA LYS A 434 -10.20 4.82 -3.03
C LYS A 434 -10.54 6.14 -3.73
N ARG A 435 -10.79 6.08 -5.03
CA ARG A 435 -11.25 7.23 -5.80
C ARG A 435 -12.73 7.50 -5.55
N SER A 436 -13.07 8.76 -5.38
CA SER A 436 -14.47 9.19 -5.30
C SER A 436 -15.17 8.98 -6.65
N ALA A 437 -16.46 8.69 -6.62
CA ALA A 437 -17.27 8.62 -7.83
C ALA A 437 -17.20 9.95 -8.58
N GLY A 438 -16.87 9.92 -9.88
CA GLY A 438 -16.72 11.12 -10.71
C GLY A 438 -15.43 11.91 -10.51
N ALA A 439 -14.47 11.39 -9.72
CA ALA A 439 -13.16 12.03 -9.59
C ALA A 439 -12.46 12.12 -10.95
N HIS A 440 -11.83 13.27 -11.21
CA HIS A 440 -10.99 13.42 -12.39
C HIS A 440 -9.79 12.49 -12.29
N ILE A 441 -9.64 11.60 -13.27
CA ILE A 441 -8.51 10.69 -13.38
C ILE A 441 -7.60 11.21 -14.48
N GLY A 442 -6.38 11.62 -14.10
CA GLY A 442 -5.35 11.99 -15.06
C GLY A 442 -4.99 10.79 -15.92
N ARG A 443 -5.25 10.89 -17.23
CA ARG A 443 -4.96 9.85 -18.21
C ARG A 443 -3.97 10.38 -19.24
N ARG A 444 -3.06 9.54 -19.67
CA ARG A 444 -2.09 9.87 -20.72
C ARG A 444 -2.05 8.73 -21.71
N ARG A 445 -2.37 9.02 -22.98
CA ARG A 445 -2.28 8.01 -24.04
C ARG A 445 -0.83 7.63 -24.29
N VAL A 446 -0.56 6.34 -24.30
CA VAL A 446 0.79 5.76 -24.48
C VAL A 446 0.85 4.83 -25.69
N VAL A 447 -0.26 4.20 -26.07
CA VAL A 447 -0.43 3.47 -27.33
C VAL A 447 -1.81 3.73 -27.92
N SER A 448 -1.99 3.41 -29.18
CA SER A 448 -3.29 3.48 -29.86
C SER A 448 -4.24 2.39 -29.34
N GLU A 449 -5.55 2.63 -29.48
CA GLU A 449 -6.56 1.60 -29.15
C GLU A 449 -6.41 0.36 -30.03
N ALA A 450 -6.00 0.52 -31.30
CA ALA A 450 -5.73 -0.59 -32.21
C ALA A 450 -4.60 -1.47 -31.71
N THR A 451 -3.49 -0.87 -31.25
CA THR A 451 -2.36 -1.61 -30.64
C THR A 451 -2.82 -2.34 -29.37
N SER A 452 -3.60 -1.68 -28.50
CA SER A 452 -4.16 -2.29 -27.31
C SER A 452 -5.05 -3.49 -27.66
N ALA A 453 -5.94 -3.36 -28.65
CA ALA A 453 -6.82 -4.43 -29.09
C ALA A 453 -6.04 -5.64 -29.65
N ALA A 454 -5.02 -5.40 -30.48
CA ALA A 454 -4.16 -6.46 -31.01
C ALA A 454 -3.43 -7.22 -29.89
N LEU A 455 -2.93 -6.50 -28.87
CA LEU A 455 -2.25 -7.14 -27.73
C LEU A 455 -3.20 -7.91 -26.83
N ARG A 456 -4.42 -7.43 -26.62
CA ARG A 456 -5.45 -8.21 -25.90
C ARG A 456 -5.75 -9.53 -26.60
N GLU A 457 -5.86 -9.50 -27.93
CA GLU A 457 -6.04 -10.72 -28.74
C GLU A 457 -4.86 -11.69 -28.58
N MET A 458 -3.61 -11.20 -28.69
CA MET A 458 -2.42 -12.02 -28.50
C MET A 458 -2.33 -12.59 -27.07
N MET A 459 -2.70 -11.81 -26.05
CA MET A 459 -2.74 -12.27 -24.65
C MET A 459 -3.80 -13.35 -24.46
N ARG A 460 -4.96 -13.22 -25.10
CA ARG A 460 -5.99 -14.26 -25.14
C ARG A 460 -5.46 -15.52 -25.78
N ALA A 461 -4.93 -15.42 -26.98
CA ALA A 461 -4.38 -16.54 -27.73
C ALA A 461 -3.30 -17.29 -26.95
N ASN A 462 -2.45 -16.56 -26.21
CA ASN A 462 -1.43 -17.17 -25.34
C ASN A 462 -2.02 -18.06 -24.22
N VAL A 463 -3.25 -17.80 -23.78
CA VAL A 463 -3.95 -18.60 -22.75
C VAL A 463 -4.81 -19.69 -23.38
N GLU A 464 -5.44 -19.45 -24.52
CA GLU A 464 -6.44 -20.36 -25.10
C GLU A 464 -5.85 -21.34 -26.12
N GLU A 465 -4.84 -20.93 -26.92
CA GLU A 465 -4.32 -21.74 -28.01
C GLU A 465 -3.30 -22.80 -27.58
N ARG A 466 -3.20 -23.88 -28.34
CA ARG A 466 -2.30 -25.01 -28.05
C ARG A 466 -0.83 -24.64 -27.95
N GLY A 467 -0.37 -23.64 -28.67
CA GLY A 467 1.03 -23.16 -28.66
C GLY A 467 1.32 -22.14 -27.56
N GLY A 468 0.32 -21.70 -26.81
CA GLY A 468 0.46 -20.65 -25.83
C GLY A 468 1.13 -21.10 -24.53
N THR A 469 2.05 -20.28 -24.03
CA THR A 469 2.78 -20.55 -22.78
C THR A 469 1.93 -20.34 -21.54
N GLY A 470 0.80 -19.62 -21.65
CA GLY A 470 -0.11 -19.22 -20.56
C GLY A 470 -1.28 -20.15 -20.30
N ARG A 471 -1.41 -21.27 -21.00
CA ARG A 471 -2.61 -22.13 -20.97
C ARG A 471 -3.07 -22.57 -19.58
N ARG A 472 -2.16 -22.75 -18.65
CA ARG A 472 -2.47 -23.15 -17.27
C ARG A 472 -3.11 -22.02 -16.44
N ALA A 473 -3.22 -20.82 -16.99
CA ALA A 473 -3.93 -19.70 -16.39
C ALA A 473 -5.40 -19.60 -16.86
N ALA A 474 -5.83 -20.45 -17.79
CA ALA A 474 -7.23 -20.48 -18.26
C ALA A 474 -8.18 -20.76 -17.08
N VAL A 475 -9.27 -19.99 -17.00
CA VAL A 475 -10.29 -20.10 -15.95
C VAL A 475 -11.65 -20.36 -16.60
N ASP A 476 -12.29 -21.44 -16.18
CA ASP A 476 -13.59 -21.80 -16.73
C ASP A 476 -14.63 -20.71 -16.45
N GLY A 477 -15.32 -20.28 -17.50
CA GLY A 477 -16.32 -19.22 -17.43
C GLY A 477 -15.76 -17.79 -17.42
N TYR A 478 -14.44 -17.58 -17.55
CA TYR A 478 -13.86 -16.25 -17.60
C TYR A 478 -12.86 -16.13 -18.76
N ALA A 479 -13.01 -15.09 -19.57
CA ALA A 479 -12.03 -14.78 -20.62
C ALA A 479 -10.78 -14.18 -19.98
N VAL A 480 -9.71 -14.96 -19.92
CA VAL A 480 -8.42 -14.55 -19.37
C VAL A 480 -7.41 -14.43 -20.50
N GLY A 481 -6.71 -13.31 -20.56
CA GLY A 481 -5.52 -13.16 -21.38
C GLY A 481 -4.28 -12.95 -20.52
N GLY A 482 -3.12 -13.33 -21.01
CA GLY A 482 -1.92 -13.15 -20.22
C GLY A 482 -0.61 -13.50 -20.87
N LYS A 483 0.48 -13.34 -20.11
CA LYS A 483 1.86 -13.65 -20.53
C LYS A 483 2.65 -14.26 -19.39
N THR A 484 3.37 -15.32 -19.68
CA THR A 484 4.37 -15.92 -18.77
C THR A 484 5.70 -15.19 -18.84
N GLY A 485 6.40 -15.12 -17.74
CA GLY A 485 7.80 -14.68 -17.64
C GLY A 485 8.58 -15.58 -16.70
N THR A 486 9.75 -16.00 -17.13
CA THR A 486 10.72 -16.70 -16.29
C THR A 486 12.05 -15.97 -16.46
N ALA A 487 12.47 -15.28 -15.42
CA ALA A 487 13.72 -14.53 -15.40
C ALA A 487 14.71 -15.21 -14.46
N GLU A 488 15.93 -15.43 -14.93
CA GLU A 488 17.02 -15.94 -14.12
C GLU A 488 17.51 -14.88 -13.14
N ILE A 489 17.85 -15.26 -11.93
CA ILE A 489 18.37 -14.34 -10.92
C ILE A 489 19.90 -14.34 -11.00
N ALA A 490 20.49 -13.16 -11.10
CA ALA A 490 21.93 -13.02 -11.00
C ALA A 490 22.39 -13.30 -9.55
N VAL A 491 23.23 -14.32 -9.36
CA VAL A 491 23.86 -14.67 -8.10
C VAL A 491 25.37 -14.44 -8.24
N ARG A 492 25.93 -13.53 -7.43
CA ARG A 492 27.36 -13.16 -7.48
C ARG A 492 27.81 -12.72 -8.90
N GLY A 493 26.94 -11.96 -9.60
CA GLY A 493 27.25 -11.42 -10.93
C GLY A 493 27.14 -12.41 -12.10
N ARG A 494 26.57 -13.61 -11.88
CA ARG A 494 26.27 -14.60 -12.93
C ARG A 494 24.82 -15.05 -12.82
N TYR A 495 24.17 -15.29 -13.95
CA TYR A 495 22.82 -15.86 -13.98
C TYR A 495 22.86 -17.33 -13.52
N ASP A 496 21.96 -17.69 -12.62
CA ASP A 496 21.77 -19.04 -12.12
C ASP A 496 20.48 -19.62 -12.71
N HIS A 497 20.61 -20.57 -13.61
CA HIS A 497 19.49 -21.24 -14.28
C HIS A 497 18.56 -22.00 -13.33
N ASN A 498 19.00 -22.28 -12.10
CA ASN A 498 18.18 -22.92 -11.06
C ASN A 498 17.52 -21.91 -10.10
N ALA A 499 17.86 -20.63 -10.21
CA ALA A 499 17.29 -19.55 -9.41
C ALA A 499 16.52 -18.59 -10.31
N VAL A 500 15.21 -18.78 -10.40
CA VAL A 500 14.35 -17.97 -11.27
C VAL A 500 13.30 -17.20 -10.50
N ILE A 501 12.81 -16.13 -11.12
CA ILE A 501 11.55 -15.48 -10.79
C ILE A 501 10.55 -15.93 -11.85
N ALA A 502 9.57 -16.70 -11.44
CA ALA A 502 8.48 -17.13 -12.29
C ALA A 502 7.29 -16.17 -12.13
N SER A 503 6.87 -15.51 -13.21
CA SER A 503 5.82 -14.48 -13.16
C SER A 503 4.75 -14.73 -14.22
N PHE A 504 3.50 -14.39 -13.85
CA PHE A 504 2.39 -14.38 -14.80
C PHE A 504 1.65 -13.05 -14.71
N LEU A 505 1.58 -12.38 -15.85
CA LEU A 505 0.77 -11.19 -16.06
C LEU A 505 -0.56 -11.62 -16.67
N GLY A 506 -1.67 -11.35 -15.99
CA GLY A 506 -3.01 -11.73 -16.44
C GLY A 506 -3.95 -10.53 -16.48
N ALA A 507 -4.86 -10.48 -17.46
CA ALA A 507 -5.93 -9.50 -17.52
C ALA A 507 -7.28 -10.19 -17.72
N PHE A 508 -8.32 -9.70 -17.05
CA PHE A 508 -9.67 -10.26 -17.14
C PHE A 508 -10.76 -9.22 -16.88
N PRO A 509 -11.96 -9.35 -17.51
CA PRO A 509 -12.20 -10.11 -18.73
C PRO A 509 -11.34 -9.56 -19.87
N ILE A 510 -10.66 -10.41 -20.67
CA ILE A 510 -9.70 -9.91 -21.67
C ILE A 510 -10.36 -9.14 -22.82
N ASP A 511 -11.63 -9.36 -23.07
CA ASP A 511 -12.39 -8.64 -24.11
C ASP A 511 -12.54 -7.16 -23.81
N LYS A 512 -12.84 -6.85 -22.55
CA LYS A 512 -12.93 -5.52 -21.96
C LYS A 512 -12.27 -5.55 -20.58
N PRO A 513 -10.94 -5.44 -20.54
CA PRO A 513 -10.21 -5.61 -19.30
C PRO A 513 -10.66 -4.62 -18.24
N ARG A 514 -10.98 -5.18 -17.08
CA ARG A 514 -11.27 -4.40 -15.89
C ARG A 514 -10.16 -4.55 -14.85
N TYR A 515 -9.61 -5.74 -14.75
CA TYR A 515 -8.58 -6.03 -13.77
C TYR A 515 -7.36 -6.66 -14.42
N LEU A 516 -6.18 -6.23 -13.93
CA LEU A 516 -4.90 -6.81 -14.25
C LEU A 516 -4.32 -7.44 -12.99
N THR A 517 -3.74 -8.63 -13.14
CA THR A 517 -3.02 -9.34 -12.07
C THR A 517 -1.58 -9.55 -12.48
N LEU A 518 -0.66 -9.35 -11.57
CA LEU A 518 0.71 -9.82 -11.70
C LEU A 518 1.02 -10.72 -10.50
N VAL A 519 1.33 -11.98 -10.76
CA VAL A 519 1.71 -12.97 -9.76
C VAL A 519 3.15 -13.38 -9.99
N MET A 520 3.96 -13.36 -8.95
CA MET A 520 5.40 -13.68 -8.99
C MET A 520 5.75 -14.71 -7.91
N VAL A 521 6.48 -15.75 -8.29
CA VAL A 521 7.00 -16.79 -7.40
C VAL A 521 8.53 -16.74 -7.46
N PHE A 522 9.16 -16.48 -6.33
CA PHE A 522 10.61 -16.26 -6.21
C PHE A 522 11.32 -17.54 -5.84
N ARG A 523 12.25 -17.96 -6.68
CA ARG A 523 13.06 -19.17 -6.50
C ARG A 523 12.22 -20.41 -6.16
N PRO A 524 11.24 -20.79 -7.00
CA PRO A 524 10.55 -22.05 -6.84
C PRO A 524 11.51 -23.21 -7.00
N SER A 525 11.25 -24.28 -6.26
CA SER A 525 11.96 -25.54 -6.40
C SER A 525 11.19 -26.47 -7.36
N ARG A 526 11.90 -27.44 -7.93
CA ARG A 526 11.28 -28.53 -8.70
C ARG A 526 10.46 -29.41 -7.76
N THR A 527 9.16 -29.49 -7.97
CA THR A 527 8.23 -30.28 -7.16
C THR A 527 7.34 -31.14 -8.05
N GLU A 528 6.72 -32.15 -7.49
CA GLU A 528 5.72 -32.97 -8.19
C GLU A 528 4.56 -32.09 -8.70
N ALA A 529 4.08 -31.16 -7.89
CA ALA A 529 2.99 -30.25 -8.25
C ALA A 529 3.31 -29.37 -9.47
N SER A 530 4.59 -29.10 -9.72
CA SER A 530 5.06 -28.38 -10.91
C SER A 530 5.56 -29.30 -12.02
N ALA A 531 5.33 -30.61 -11.92
CA ALA A 531 5.84 -31.62 -12.84
C ALA A 531 7.37 -31.53 -13.02
N GLY A 532 8.10 -31.20 -11.95
CA GLY A 532 9.56 -31.05 -11.98
C GLY A 532 10.05 -29.75 -12.62
N GLU A 533 9.17 -28.81 -12.96
CA GLU A 533 9.51 -27.55 -13.61
C GLU A 533 9.53 -26.37 -12.62
N ILE A 534 10.33 -25.35 -12.96
CA ILE A 534 10.39 -24.09 -12.20
C ILE A 534 9.86 -22.89 -13.02
N THR A 535 9.40 -23.16 -14.23
CA THR A 535 8.93 -22.13 -15.16
C THR A 535 7.58 -21.54 -14.76
N ALA A 536 7.29 -20.33 -15.21
CA ALA A 536 6.05 -19.64 -14.89
C ALA A 536 4.80 -20.39 -15.37
N SER A 537 4.89 -21.12 -16.47
CA SER A 537 3.79 -21.96 -16.96
C SER A 537 3.35 -23.02 -15.96
N HIS A 538 4.27 -23.54 -15.13
CA HIS A 538 4.03 -24.59 -14.14
C HIS A 538 3.90 -24.07 -12.70
N THR A 539 4.17 -22.80 -12.48
CA THR A 539 4.12 -22.20 -11.13
C THR A 539 3.19 -21.00 -11.07
N ALA A 540 3.58 -19.83 -11.59
CA ALA A 540 2.78 -18.59 -11.47
C ALA A 540 1.45 -18.63 -12.24
N ALA A 541 1.38 -19.29 -13.40
CA ALA A 541 0.15 -19.39 -14.20
C ALA A 541 -0.96 -20.18 -13.47
N PRO A 542 -0.71 -21.38 -12.88
CA PRO A 542 -1.70 -22.08 -12.07
C PRO A 542 -2.15 -21.30 -10.82
N VAL A 543 -1.25 -20.53 -10.19
CA VAL A 543 -1.60 -19.66 -9.04
C VAL A 543 -2.54 -18.55 -9.50
N THR A 544 -2.25 -17.93 -10.65
CA THR A 544 -3.11 -16.89 -11.23
C THR A 544 -4.49 -17.45 -11.59
N ARG A 545 -4.58 -18.66 -12.15
CA ARG A 545 -5.87 -19.34 -12.39
C ARG A 545 -6.71 -19.43 -11.12
N LYS A 546 -6.12 -19.95 -10.04
CA LYS A 546 -6.79 -20.08 -8.73
C LYS A 546 -7.20 -18.72 -8.20
N LEU A 547 -6.32 -17.73 -8.28
CA LEU A 547 -6.61 -16.38 -7.84
C LEU A 547 -7.81 -15.79 -8.61
N ILE A 548 -7.77 -15.77 -9.95
CA ILE A 548 -8.83 -15.18 -10.76
C ILE A 548 -10.17 -15.90 -10.51
N SER A 549 -10.19 -17.22 -10.42
CA SER A 549 -11.42 -17.98 -10.14
C SER A 549 -12.10 -17.56 -8.82
N ARG A 550 -11.30 -17.14 -7.83
CA ARG A 550 -11.79 -16.66 -6.52
C ARG A 550 -12.21 -15.20 -6.52
N ILE A 551 -11.41 -14.34 -7.19
CA ILE A 551 -11.61 -12.89 -7.09
C ILE A 551 -12.60 -12.35 -8.13
N ALA A 552 -12.77 -12.99 -9.28
CA ALA A 552 -13.68 -12.51 -10.32
C ALA A 552 -15.11 -12.30 -9.80
N PRO A 553 -15.74 -13.28 -9.11
CA PRO A 553 -17.08 -13.06 -8.54
C PRO A 553 -17.08 -12.02 -7.41
N LEU A 554 -16.02 -11.91 -6.60
CA LEU A 554 -15.91 -10.89 -5.55
C LEU A 554 -15.84 -9.46 -6.12
N LEU A 555 -15.29 -9.33 -7.31
CA LEU A 555 -15.14 -8.08 -8.05
C LEU A 555 -16.32 -7.78 -8.98
N GLY A 556 -17.36 -8.61 -8.96
CA GLY A 556 -18.57 -8.43 -9.79
C GLY A 556 -18.34 -8.72 -11.26
N VAL A 557 -17.27 -9.45 -11.62
CA VAL A 557 -17.06 -9.91 -13.00
C VAL A 557 -17.98 -11.12 -13.24
N ALA A 558 -18.95 -10.95 -14.15
CA ALA A 558 -19.88 -12.03 -14.48
C ALA A 558 -19.16 -13.13 -15.29
N PRO A 559 -19.43 -14.41 -15.02
CA PRO A 559 -18.93 -15.48 -15.85
C PRO A 559 -19.58 -15.39 -17.23
N GLN A 560 -18.78 -15.63 -18.28
CA GLN A 560 -19.32 -15.77 -19.63
C GLN A 560 -20.07 -17.09 -19.71
N LYS A 561 -21.26 -17.08 -20.34
CA LYS A 561 -21.96 -18.34 -20.68
C LYS A 561 -21.02 -19.14 -21.56
N MET A 562 -20.61 -20.32 -21.13
CA MET A 562 -19.96 -21.26 -22.04
C MET A 562 -20.91 -21.44 -23.21
N ALA A 563 -20.43 -21.15 -24.40
CA ALA A 563 -21.16 -21.55 -25.59
C ALA A 563 -21.39 -23.07 -25.45
N SER A 564 -22.64 -23.48 -25.25
CA SER A 564 -23.06 -24.88 -25.23
C SER A 564 -22.82 -25.42 -26.65
N GLY A 565 -21.61 -25.90 -26.88
CA GLY A 565 -21.10 -26.38 -28.13
C GLY A 565 -20.40 -27.70 -27.93
N VAL A 566 -21.17 -28.74 -28.16
CA VAL A 566 -20.79 -30.12 -28.53
C VAL A 566 -20.07 -30.92 -27.44
N LEU A 567 -20.90 -31.72 -26.77
CA LEU A 567 -20.53 -33.04 -26.24
C LEU A 567 -20.02 -33.95 -27.38
#